data_7f39336a72633233ce4807402ee704cd
#
_entry.id   7f39336a72633233ce4807402ee704cd
#
_cell.length_a   1.000
_cell.length_b   1.000
_cell.length_c   1.000
_cell.angle_alpha   90.00
_cell.angle_beta   90.00
_cell.angle_gamma   90.00
#
_symmetry.space_group_name_H-M   'P 1'
#
loop_
_entity.id
_entity.type
_entity.pdbx_description
1 polymer ?
#
loop_
_entity_poly.entity_id
_entity_poly.type
_entity_poly.pdbx_seq_one_letter_code
_entity_poly.pdbx_strand_id
1 'polypeptide(L)'
;SDSFTLPEGRYTVLATRGPMTPVVESEIRVQGGGSASTTLSISTIWDAGAAGYLSADHHVHLNGDGHHRADHEDALRLMAGESLDQLDPMSWNRWERRIDRDVLGQITSDEGRTVHQGQEVRSHFHGHIGLLNVDTPFAPWFFGPYNPTLGNPDLTNGDVFEFAEEHGAFPTYVHPIASDRDPFTHLEDG
;
A
#
# COMPACT_ATOMS: atom_id res chain seq x y z
N SER A 1 -7.68 22.81 7.94
CA SER A 1 -7.20 23.87 7.04
C SER A 1 -5.69 23.85 7.01
N ASP A 2 -5.12 23.86 5.81
CA ASP A 2 -3.68 23.83 5.62
C ASP A 2 -3.19 25.18 5.12
N SER A 3 -1.92 25.47 5.38
CA SER A 3 -1.27 26.68 4.92
C SER A 3 0.10 26.36 4.33
N PHE A 4 0.41 27.01 3.21
CA PHE A 4 1.67 26.83 2.49
C PHE A 4 2.34 28.17 2.28
N THR A 5 3.66 28.21 2.38
CA THR A 5 4.45 29.38 2.01
C THR A 5 4.88 29.24 0.56
N LEU A 6 4.43 30.15 -0.28
CA LEU A 6 4.68 30.14 -1.72
C LEU A 6 5.29 31.46 -2.17
N PRO A 7 6.13 31.48 -3.20
CA PRO A 7 6.56 32.70 -3.88
C PRO A 7 5.38 33.50 -4.43
N GLU A 8 5.61 34.79 -4.76
CA GLU A 8 4.60 35.55 -5.48
C GLU A 8 4.31 34.90 -6.84
N GLY A 9 3.01 34.73 -7.16
CA GLY A 9 2.60 34.07 -8.40
C GLY A 9 1.10 33.76 -8.49
N ARG A 10 0.74 33.13 -9.59
CA ARG A 10 -0.58 32.50 -9.78
C ARG A 10 -0.43 30.99 -9.59
N TYR A 11 -1.38 30.40 -8.91
CA TYR A 11 -1.40 28.97 -8.58
C TYR A 11 -2.76 28.39 -8.86
N THR A 12 -2.80 27.19 -9.40
CA THR A 12 -3.98 26.34 -9.42
C THR A 12 -3.91 25.42 -8.21
N VAL A 13 -4.93 25.47 -7.36
CA VAL A 13 -5.07 24.58 -6.21
C VAL A 13 -6.02 23.47 -6.60
N LEU A 14 -5.55 22.24 -6.51
CA LEU A 14 -6.33 21.03 -6.76
C LEU A 14 -6.62 20.33 -5.43
N ALA A 15 -7.83 19.84 -5.25
CA ALA A 15 -8.19 19.02 -4.10
C ALA A 15 -9.04 17.84 -4.53
N THR A 16 -8.72 16.68 -3.95
CA THR A 16 -9.47 15.44 -4.09
C THR A 16 -9.39 14.65 -2.79
N ARG A 17 -10.21 13.61 -2.65
CA ARG A 17 -10.19 12.70 -1.51
C ARG A 17 -10.52 11.28 -1.97
N GLY A 18 -9.51 10.61 -2.51
CA GLY A 18 -9.64 9.27 -3.03
C GLY A 18 -10.45 9.16 -4.34
N PRO A 19 -10.61 7.96 -4.88
CA PRO A 19 -11.15 7.73 -6.23
C PRO A 19 -12.65 8.05 -6.36
N MET A 20 -13.38 8.14 -5.25
CA MET A 20 -14.82 8.47 -5.25
C MET A 20 -15.10 9.97 -5.22
N THR A 21 -14.08 10.82 -5.27
CA THR A 21 -14.22 12.27 -5.27
C THR A 21 -13.65 12.86 -6.55
N PRO A 22 -14.42 13.63 -7.32
CA PRO A 22 -13.89 14.40 -8.43
C PRO A 22 -12.82 15.38 -7.96
N VAL A 23 -11.83 15.63 -8.79
CA VAL A 23 -10.88 16.71 -8.53
C VAL A 23 -11.61 18.03 -8.63
N VAL A 24 -11.51 18.85 -7.59
CA VAL A 24 -11.98 20.23 -7.60
C VAL A 24 -10.79 21.18 -7.70
N GLU A 25 -10.94 22.27 -8.42
CA GLU A 25 -9.87 23.23 -8.66
C GLU A 25 -10.29 24.67 -8.37
N SER A 26 -9.32 25.48 -8.00
CA SER A 26 -9.46 26.93 -7.85
C SER A 26 -8.16 27.63 -8.20
N GLU A 27 -8.26 28.80 -8.81
CA GLU A 27 -7.09 29.66 -9.02
C GLU A 27 -6.94 30.65 -7.87
N ILE A 28 -5.71 30.83 -7.41
CA ILE A 28 -5.36 31.88 -6.44
C ILE A 28 -4.17 32.68 -6.95
N ARG A 29 -4.06 33.90 -6.46
CA ARG A 29 -2.88 34.77 -6.69
C ARG A 29 -2.27 35.16 -5.36
N VAL A 30 -1.01 34.79 -5.17
CA VAL A 30 -0.19 35.20 -4.03
C VAL A 30 0.54 36.47 -4.42
N GLN A 31 0.44 37.52 -3.61
CA GLN A 31 1.20 38.77 -3.77
C GLN A 31 2.36 38.78 -2.78
N GLY A 32 3.44 39.44 -3.13
CA GLY A 32 4.63 39.55 -2.27
C GLY A 32 4.29 40.12 -0.89
N GLY A 33 4.62 39.36 0.16
CA GLY A 33 4.34 39.75 1.56
C GLY A 33 2.86 39.67 1.98
N GLY A 34 1.98 39.19 1.08
CA GLY A 34 0.55 39.04 1.33
C GLY A 34 0.13 37.59 1.61
N SER A 35 -1.16 37.39 1.89
CA SER A 35 -1.80 36.09 1.97
C SER A 35 -2.95 35.98 0.99
N ALA A 36 -3.20 34.77 0.49
CA ALA A 36 -4.38 34.45 -0.30
C ALA A 36 -5.02 33.18 0.28
N SER A 37 -6.33 33.07 0.20
CA SER A 37 -7.09 31.91 0.66
C SER A 37 -8.13 31.52 -0.35
N THR A 38 -8.41 30.21 -0.42
CA THR A 38 -9.53 29.67 -1.17
C THR A 38 -10.18 28.54 -0.37
N THR A 39 -11.45 28.31 -0.60
CA THR A 39 -12.17 27.19 -0.01
C THR A 39 -12.64 26.29 -1.16
N LEU A 40 -12.26 25.03 -1.07
CA LEU A 40 -12.68 23.98 -2.01
C LEU A 40 -13.64 23.05 -1.29
N SER A 41 -14.83 22.84 -1.88
CA SER A 41 -15.81 21.90 -1.38
C SER A 41 -15.67 20.59 -2.15
N ILE A 42 -15.29 19.53 -1.45
CA ILE A 42 -15.16 18.18 -2.01
C ILE A 42 -16.48 17.44 -1.74
N SER A 43 -17.01 16.81 -2.78
CA SER A 43 -18.20 15.95 -2.69
C SER A 43 -17.91 14.59 -3.31
N THR A 44 -18.45 13.53 -2.71
CA THR A 44 -18.36 12.18 -3.28
C THR A 44 -19.39 11.98 -4.39
N ILE A 45 -19.01 11.22 -5.43
CA ILE A 45 -19.96 10.75 -6.45
C ILE A 45 -20.79 9.56 -5.97
N TRP A 46 -20.29 8.84 -4.99
CA TRP A 46 -20.98 7.72 -4.36
C TRP A 46 -20.48 7.53 -2.93
N ASP A 47 -21.41 7.37 -2.00
CA ASP A 47 -21.12 7.05 -0.61
C ASP A 47 -21.15 5.53 -0.44
N ALA A 48 -19.96 4.92 -0.58
CA ALA A 48 -19.77 3.49 -0.46
C ALA A 48 -20.04 3.02 0.98
N GLY A 49 -19.64 3.80 1.99
CA GLY A 49 -19.86 3.48 3.39
C GLY A 49 -21.34 3.42 3.75
N ALA A 50 -22.15 4.37 3.29
CA ALA A 50 -23.60 4.34 3.47
C ALA A 50 -24.26 3.14 2.76
N ALA A 51 -23.63 2.60 1.72
CA ALA A 51 -24.07 1.39 1.01
C ALA A 51 -23.53 0.09 1.64
N GLY A 52 -22.79 0.16 2.74
CA GLY A 52 -22.27 -0.99 3.47
C GLY A 52 -20.95 -1.56 2.92
N TYR A 53 -20.21 -0.80 2.12
CA TYR A 53 -18.89 -1.17 1.61
C TYR A 53 -17.79 -0.52 2.43
N LEU A 54 -16.65 -1.21 2.51
CA LEU A 54 -15.39 -0.68 3.02
C LEU A 54 -14.43 -0.47 1.86
N SER A 55 -13.62 0.57 1.96
CA SER A 55 -12.55 0.84 1.02
C SER A 55 -11.22 0.30 1.58
N ALA A 56 -10.48 -0.46 0.78
CA ALA A 56 -9.25 -1.07 1.23
C ALA A 56 -8.15 -1.04 0.16
N ASP A 57 -6.91 -0.96 0.63
CA ASP A 57 -5.73 -1.27 -0.17
C ASP A 57 -4.93 -2.37 0.53
N HIS A 58 -4.79 -3.50 -0.14
CA HIS A 58 -4.15 -4.70 0.41
C HIS A 58 -2.72 -4.92 -0.08
N HIS A 59 -2.15 -3.99 -0.83
CA HIS A 59 -0.78 -4.11 -1.30
C HIS A 59 -0.09 -2.75 -1.43
N VAL A 60 0.53 -2.32 -0.37
CA VAL A 60 1.32 -1.09 -0.32
C VAL A 60 2.60 -1.32 0.48
N HIS A 61 3.67 -0.63 0.11
CA HIS A 61 4.93 -0.60 0.85
C HIS A 61 5.10 0.76 1.51
N LEU A 62 5.11 0.81 2.84
CA LEU A 62 5.38 2.05 3.56
C LEU A 62 6.84 2.45 3.45
N ASN A 63 7.74 1.45 3.41
CA ASN A 63 9.17 1.69 3.41
C ASN A 63 9.91 0.81 2.38
N GLY A 64 11.14 1.23 2.05
CA GLY A 64 12.07 0.42 1.25
C GLY A 64 12.31 0.93 -0.17
N ASP A 65 11.37 1.61 -0.79
CA ASP A 65 11.46 2.08 -2.18
C ASP A 65 11.87 3.54 -2.33
N GLY A 66 11.97 4.26 -1.25
CA GLY A 66 12.31 5.68 -1.27
C GLY A 66 13.26 6.09 -0.15
N HIS A 67 13.37 7.40 0.03
CA HIS A 67 14.15 8.03 1.11
C HIS A 67 13.28 8.39 2.31
N HIS A 68 11.96 8.38 2.14
CA HIS A 68 11.02 8.63 3.21
C HIS A 68 10.84 7.37 4.07
N ARG A 69 10.58 7.59 5.34
CA ARG A 69 10.12 6.56 6.25
C ARG A 69 8.72 6.94 6.69
N ALA A 70 7.83 5.98 6.65
CA ALA A 70 6.47 6.10 7.12
C ALA A 70 6.21 5.03 8.17
N ASP A 71 5.41 5.37 9.15
CA ASP A 71 4.88 4.46 10.16
C ASP A 71 3.36 4.30 10.00
N HIS A 72 2.73 3.54 10.90
CA HIS A 72 1.28 3.35 10.87
C HIS A 72 0.49 4.63 11.13
N GLU A 73 1.05 5.60 11.88
CA GLU A 73 0.38 6.90 12.07
C GLU A 73 0.39 7.72 10.79
N ASP A 74 1.48 7.69 10.04
CA ASP A 74 1.55 8.32 8.72
C ASP A 74 0.59 7.63 7.74
N ALA A 75 0.51 6.30 7.78
CA ALA A 75 -0.46 5.55 6.99
C ALA A 75 -1.91 5.94 7.31
N LEU A 76 -2.29 6.07 8.58
CA LEU A 76 -3.63 6.51 8.98
C LEU A 76 -3.97 7.91 8.47
N ARG A 77 -2.99 8.83 8.45
CA ARG A 77 -3.17 10.18 7.86
C ARG A 77 -3.40 10.12 6.35
N LEU A 78 -2.64 9.28 5.64
CA LEU A 78 -2.83 9.07 4.20
C LEU A 78 -4.20 8.45 3.92
N MET A 79 -4.61 7.42 4.67
CA MET A 79 -5.94 6.81 4.56
C MET A 79 -7.06 7.83 4.75
N ALA A 80 -6.91 8.76 5.68
CA ALA A 80 -7.88 9.84 5.88
C ALA A 80 -7.99 10.75 4.64
N GLY A 81 -6.87 11.01 3.97
CA GLY A 81 -6.81 11.77 2.72
C GLY A 81 -7.41 11.04 1.53
N GLU A 82 -7.26 9.71 1.47
CA GLU A 82 -7.69 8.86 0.36
C GLU A 82 -9.06 8.20 0.58
N SER A 83 -9.70 8.42 1.71
CA SER A 83 -10.96 7.76 2.11
C SER A 83 -10.85 6.23 2.16
N LEU A 84 -9.74 5.73 2.70
CA LEU A 84 -9.55 4.31 2.96
C LEU A 84 -9.96 3.95 4.38
N ASP A 85 -10.63 2.81 4.53
CA ASP A 85 -11.04 2.24 5.81
C ASP A 85 -10.03 1.20 6.31
N GLN A 86 -9.43 0.43 5.38
CA GLN A 86 -8.45 -0.62 5.66
C GLN A 86 -7.21 -0.41 4.80
N LEU A 87 -6.04 -0.57 5.40
CA LEU A 87 -4.74 -0.60 4.71
C LEU A 87 -3.93 -1.78 5.23
N ASP A 88 -3.44 -2.62 4.33
CA ASP A 88 -2.56 -3.73 4.66
C ASP A 88 -1.16 -3.52 4.06
N PRO A 89 -0.29 -2.75 4.75
CA PRO A 89 1.08 -2.59 4.30
C PRO A 89 1.82 -3.91 4.37
N MET A 90 2.70 -4.14 3.39
CA MET A 90 3.46 -5.36 3.29
C MET A 90 4.88 -5.19 3.80
N SER A 91 5.26 -5.99 4.81
CA SER A 91 6.65 -6.26 5.14
C SER A 91 7.26 -7.12 4.04
N TRP A 92 8.42 -6.75 3.52
CA TRP A 92 8.98 -7.38 2.33
C TRP A 92 10.51 -7.44 2.35
N ASN A 93 11.12 -8.09 1.38
CA ASN A 93 12.57 -8.09 1.24
C ASN A 93 13.03 -7.25 0.06
N ARG A 94 14.02 -6.40 0.31
CA ARG A 94 14.79 -5.74 -0.74
C ARG A 94 16.21 -6.31 -0.72
N TRP A 95 16.50 -7.20 -1.65
CA TRP A 95 17.69 -8.04 -1.62
C TRP A 95 17.75 -8.82 -0.28
N GLU A 96 18.81 -8.71 0.49
CA GLU A 96 19.00 -9.36 1.80
C GLU A 96 18.35 -8.60 2.96
N ARG A 97 17.87 -7.38 2.73
CA ARG A 97 17.21 -6.57 3.77
C ARG A 97 15.74 -6.97 3.90
N ARG A 98 15.30 -7.13 5.13
CA ARG A 98 13.90 -7.30 5.48
C ARG A 98 13.34 -5.96 5.93
N ILE A 99 12.43 -5.43 5.14
CA ILE A 99 11.82 -4.13 5.35
C ILE A 99 10.59 -4.32 6.22
N ASP A 100 10.40 -3.46 7.22
CA ASP A 100 9.27 -3.44 8.15
C ASP A 100 9.00 -4.76 8.88
N ARG A 101 10.05 -5.58 9.04
CA ARG A 101 9.97 -6.88 9.72
C ARG A 101 9.46 -6.75 11.16
N ASP A 102 9.91 -5.72 11.86
CA ASP A 102 9.68 -5.58 13.31
C ASP A 102 8.25 -5.13 13.63
N VAL A 103 7.49 -4.73 12.61
CA VAL A 103 6.08 -4.33 12.72
C VAL A 103 5.12 -5.35 12.10
N LEU A 104 5.62 -6.48 11.61
CA LEU A 104 4.78 -7.54 11.06
C LEU A 104 3.69 -7.95 12.07
N GLY A 105 2.46 -8.08 11.60
CA GLY A 105 1.30 -8.41 12.43
C GLY A 105 0.80 -7.27 13.31
N GLN A 106 1.47 -6.12 13.33
CA GLN A 106 1.00 -4.97 14.10
C GLN A 106 -0.30 -4.43 13.52
N ILE A 107 -1.25 -4.17 14.40
CA ILE A 107 -2.52 -3.51 14.08
C ILE A 107 -2.55 -2.14 14.77
N THR A 108 -2.89 -1.11 14.00
CA THR A 108 -3.09 0.24 14.51
C THR A 108 -4.40 0.78 13.97
N SER A 109 -5.25 1.31 14.84
CA SER A 109 -6.56 1.83 14.44
C SER A 109 -6.80 3.21 14.99
N ASP A 110 -7.42 4.07 14.19
CA ASP A 110 -7.85 5.42 14.56
C ASP A 110 -9.09 5.83 13.75
N GLU A 111 -10.06 6.45 14.41
CA GLU A 111 -11.29 6.98 13.78
C GLU A 111 -11.99 6.02 12.81
N GLY A 112 -12.01 4.72 13.12
CA GLY A 112 -12.65 3.70 12.29
C GLY A 112 -11.81 3.20 11.12
N ARG A 113 -10.57 3.66 10.98
CA ARG A 113 -9.59 3.17 10.03
C ARG A 113 -8.67 2.16 10.69
N THR A 114 -8.20 1.20 9.92
CA THR A 114 -7.28 0.17 10.43
C THR A 114 -6.13 -0.05 9.47
N VAL A 115 -4.93 -0.04 10.03
CA VAL A 115 -3.70 -0.47 9.36
C VAL A 115 -3.30 -1.81 9.95
N HIS A 116 -3.11 -2.83 9.13
CA HIS A 116 -2.69 -4.16 9.57
C HIS A 116 -1.50 -4.64 8.74
N GLN A 117 -0.31 -4.70 9.35
CA GLN A 117 0.92 -5.05 8.67
C GLN A 117 0.95 -6.53 8.28
N GLY A 118 0.94 -6.79 6.99
CA GLY A 118 1.09 -8.10 6.38
C GLY A 118 2.51 -8.39 5.90
N GLN A 119 2.66 -9.44 5.09
CA GLN A 119 3.93 -9.81 4.46
C GLN A 119 3.77 -10.02 2.97
N GLU A 120 4.69 -9.54 2.16
CA GLU A 120 4.87 -9.97 0.78
C GLU A 120 5.99 -11.01 0.71
N VAL A 121 5.62 -12.23 0.35
CA VAL A 121 6.56 -13.31 0.03
C VAL A 121 6.83 -13.27 -1.47
N ARG A 122 8.09 -13.20 -1.85
CA ARG A 122 8.46 -12.93 -3.24
C ARG A 122 9.11 -14.15 -3.88
N SER A 123 8.57 -14.57 -5.00
CA SER A 123 9.18 -15.59 -5.85
C SER A 123 9.47 -15.01 -7.22
N HIS A 124 10.67 -15.25 -7.74
CA HIS A 124 11.01 -14.85 -9.11
C HIS A 124 10.33 -15.68 -10.18
N PHE A 125 9.83 -16.85 -9.82
CA PHE A 125 9.29 -17.78 -10.80
C PHE A 125 7.76 -17.95 -10.70
N HIS A 126 7.24 -17.92 -9.46
CA HIS A 126 5.83 -18.23 -9.21
C HIS A 126 4.97 -16.97 -8.94
N GLY A 127 5.56 -15.77 -9.05
CA GLY A 127 4.90 -14.52 -8.66
C GLY A 127 4.94 -14.28 -7.16
N HIS A 128 4.41 -13.14 -6.75
CA HIS A 128 4.44 -12.72 -5.35
C HIS A 128 3.12 -13.03 -4.65
N ILE A 129 3.22 -13.41 -3.37
CA ILE A 129 2.06 -13.66 -2.49
C ILE A 129 2.06 -12.65 -1.37
N GLY A 130 0.95 -11.93 -1.23
CA GLY A 130 0.64 -11.16 -0.03
C GLY A 130 0.01 -12.07 1.02
N LEU A 131 0.52 -12.03 2.24
CA LEU A 131 -0.07 -12.68 3.40
C LEU A 131 -0.71 -11.61 4.27
N LEU A 132 -2.05 -11.58 4.28
CA LEU A 132 -2.84 -10.72 5.16
C LEU A 132 -3.10 -11.45 6.47
N ASN A 133 -3.32 -10.70 7.56
CA ASN A 133 -3.61 -11.27 8.88
C ASN A 133 -2.54 -12.27 9.38
N VAL A 134 -1.28 -11.98 9.10
CA VAL A 134 -0.15 -12.82 9.51
C VAL A 134 0.63 -12.14 10.62
N ASP A 135 0.95 -12.86 11.69
CA ASP A 135 1.77 -12.42 12.82
C ASP A 135 3.14 -13.11 12.88
N THR A 136 3.23 -14.26 12.22
CA THR A 136 4.46 -15.04 12.11
C THR A 136 4.93 -15.00 10.65
N PRO A 137 6.17 -14.57 10.38
CA PRO A 137 6.61 -14.44 9.00
C PRO A 137 6.85 -15.80 8.35
N PHE A 138 6.37 -15.96 7.12
CA PHE A 138 6.86 -17.03 6.25
C PHE A 138 8.36 -16.82 5.96
N ALA A 139 9.12 -17.90 5.98
CA ALA A 139 10.55 -17.88 5.66
C ALA A 139 10.91 -19.06 4.73
N PRO A 140 11.71 -18.80 3.70
CA PRO A 140 12.41 -17.54 3.36
C PRO A 140 11.47 -16.48 2.77
N TRP A 141 11.78 -15.20 2.97
CA TRP A 141 10.98 -14.07 2.45
C TRP A 141 11.04 -13.95 0.93
N PHE A 142 11.99 -14.64 0.34
CA PHE A 142 12.24 -14.67 -1.08
C PHE A 142 12.73 -16.06 -1.48
N PHE A 143 12.21 -16.61 -2.56
CA PHE A 143 12.63 -17.92 -3.08
C PHE A 143 12.59 -17.95 -4.61
N GLY A 144 13.17 -19.02 -5.17
CA GLY A 144 13.22 -19.25 -6.60
C GLY A 144 14.65 -19.37 -7.13
N PRO A 145 14.81 -19.84 -8.37
CA PRO A 145 16.08 -20.33 -8.91
C PRO A 145 17.13 -19.23 -9.11
N TYR A 146 16.73 -17.96 -9.14
CA TYR A 146 17.65 -16.86 -9.43
C TYR A 146 18.25 -16.20 -8.18
N ASN A 147 17.96 -16.70 -6.99
CA ASN A 147 18.56 -16.17 -5.77
C ASN A 147 19.27 -17.26 -4.97
N PRO A 148 20.57 -17.47 -5.21
CA PRO A 148 21.34 -18.50 -4.53
C PRO A 148 21.59 -18.22 -3.03
N THR A 149 21.39 -16.98 -2.59
CA THR A 149 21.69 -16.57 -1.21
C THR A 149 20.47 -16.67 -0.29
N LEU A 150 19.29 -16.36 -0.80
CA LEU A 150 18.05 -16.30 -0.02
C LEU A 150 16.96 -17.24 -0.55
N GLY A 151 17.15 -17.77 -1.76
CA GLY A 151 16.15 -18.59 -2.43
C GLY A 151 16.32 -20.08 -2.14
N ASN A 152 15.21 -20.74 -1.87
CA ASN A 152 15.10 -22.18 -1.98
C ASN A 152 14.41 -22.49 -3.32
N PRO A 153 15.10 -23.12 -4.30
CA PRO A 153 14.50 -23.40 -5.61
C PRO A 153 13.39 -24.44 -5.56
N ASP A 154 13.32 -25.20 -4.46
CA ASP A 154 12.33 -26.27 -4.30
C ASP A 154 11.00 -25.76 -3.71
N LEU A 155 10.96 -24.50 -3.23
CA LEU A 155 9.74 -23.89 -2.71
C LEU A 155 8.87 -23.38 -3.86
N THR A 156 7.57 -23.48 -3.64
CA THR A 156 6.51 -23.01 -4.53
C THR A 156 5.56 -22.07 -3.79
N ASN A 157 4.67 -21.41 -4.52
CA ASN A 157 3.57 -20.67 -3.89
C ASN A 157 2.61 -21.59 -3.13
N GLY A 158 2.56 -22.89 -3.46
CA GLY A 158 1.82 -23.90 -2.70
C GLY A 158 2.27 -23.96 -1.23
N ASP A 159 3.59 -23.94 -1.00
CA ASP A 159 4.15 -23.95 0.36
C ASP A 159 3.73 -22.69 1.15
N VAL A 160 3.60 -21.55 0.46
CA VAL A 160 3.13 -20.31 1.09
C VAL A 160 1.64 -20.40 1.44
N PHE A 161 0.84 -21.05 0.60
CA PHE A 161 -0.59 -21.26 0.88
C PHE A 161 -0.81 -22.24 2.04
N GLU A 162 -0.04 -23.32 2.11
CA GLU A 162 -0.09 -24.25 3.24
C GLU A 162 0.27 -23.54 4.55
N PHE A 163 1.34 -22.76 4.54
CA PHE A 163 1.72 -21.92 5.69
C PHE A 163 0.58 -20.96 6.09
N ALA A 164 -0.04 -20.30 5.11
CA ALA A 164 -1.13 -19.37 5.38
C ALA A 164 -2.31 -20.06 6.07
N GLU A 165 -2.69 -21.26 5.61
CA GLU A 165 -3.75 -22.06 6.21
C GLU A 165 -3.41 -22.45 7.68
N GLU A 166 -2.18 -22.90 7.91
CA GLU A 166 -1.72 -23.30 9.25
C GLU A 166 -1.68 -22.15 10.25
N HIS A 167 -1.43 -20.91 9.78
CA HIS A 167 -1.28 -19.73 10.62
C HIS A 167 -2.49 -18.78 10.60
N GLY A 168 -3.58 -19.18 9.95
CA GLY A 168 -4.79 -18.36 9.85
C GLY A 168 -4.60 -17.06 9.06
N ALA A 169 -3.57 -17.02 8.21
CA ALA A 169 -3.32 -15.91 7.29
C ALA A 169 -4.19 -16.05 6.04
N PHE A 170 -4.43 -14.95 5.36
CA PHE A 170 -5.17 -14.92 4.10
C PHE A 170 -4.19 -14.63 2.95
N PRO A 171 -3.90 -15.62 2.09
CA PRO A 171 -2.98 -15.45 0.97
C PRO A 171 -3.67 -14.80 -0.21
N THR A 172 -2.96 -13.90 -0.90
CA THR A 172 -3.43 -13.23 -2.12
C THR A 172 -2.30 -13.12 -3.12
N TYR A 173 -2.59 -13.36 -4.39
CA TYR A 173 -1.66 -12.98 -5.45
C TYR A 173 -1.65 -11.46 -5.59
N VAL A 174 -0.47 -10.87 -5.52
CA VAL A 174 -0.28 -9.44 -5.74
C VAL A 174 0.14 -9.19 -7.20
N HIS A 175 -0.35 -8.07 -7.80
CA HIS A 175 -0.09 -7.66 -9.19
C HIS A 175 -0.05 -8.81 -10.23
N PRO A 176 -1.09 -9.67 -10.30
CA PRO A 176 -1.04 -10.97 -10.99
C PRO A 176 -0.93 -10.91 -12.51
N ILE A 177 -1.06 -9.74 -13.12
CA ILE A 177 -0.95 -9.52 -14.57
C ILE A 177 -0.09 -8.30 -14.94
N ALA A 178 0.64 -7.75 -13.97
CA ALA A 178 1.35 -6.48 -14.17
C ALA A 178 2.81 -6.64 -14.58
N SER A 179 3.40 -7.83 -14.48
CA SER A 179 4.80 -8.06 -14.81
C SER A 179 5.07 -9.48 -15.32
N ASP A 180 6.20 -9.64 -15.99
CA ASP A 180 6.76 -10.91 -16.44
C ASP A 180 7.15 -11.88 -15.32
N ARG A 181 6.96 -11.49 -14.06
CA ARG A 181 7.26 -12.28 -12.87
C ARG A 181 6.03 -12.82 -12.16
N ASP A 182 4.87 -12.55 -12.70
CA ASP A 182 3.61 -12.99 -12.14
C ASP A 182 3.18 -14.34 -12.70
N PRO A 183 2.48 -15.17 -11.91
CA PRO A 183 2.17 -16.53 -12.30
C PRO A 183 1.34 -16.63 -13.59
N PHE A 184 0.58 -15.59 -13.93
CA PHE A 184 -0.26 -15.61 -15.14
C PHE A 184 0.51 -15.26 -16.41
N THR A 185 1.61 -14.50 -16.33
CA THR A 185 2.44 -14.20 -17.49
C THR A 185 3.36 -15.36 -17.87
N HIS A 186 3.73 -16.20 -16.92
CA HIS A 186 4.54 -17.41 -17.19
C HIS A 186 3.75 -18.56 -17.79
N LEU A 187 2.42 -18.54 -17.72
CA LEU A 187 1.56 -19.56 -18.34
C LEU A 187 1.41 -19.38 -19.85
N GLU A 188 1.71 -18.20 -20.38
CA GLU A 188 1.64 -17.91 -21.81
C GLU A 188 2.92 -18.34 -22.57
N ASP A 189 4.05 -18.45 -21.86
CA ASP A 189 5.35 -18.81 -22.42
C ASP A 189 5.71 -20.31 -22.25
N GLY A 190 4.82 -21.10 -21.70
CA GLY A 190 5.00 -22.53 -21.38
C GLY A 190 4.61 -23.54 -22.47
#